data_ac1c7c4df849dd09a58e968c4e31a9ff
#
_entry.id   ac1c7c4df849dd09a58e968c4e31a9ff
#
_cell.length_a   1.000
_cell.length_b   1.000
_cell.length_c   1.000
_cell.angle_alpha   90.00
_cell.angle_beta   90.00
_cell.angle_gamma   90.00
#
_symmetry.space_group_name_H-M   'P 1'
#
loop_
_entity.id
_entity.type
_entity.pdbx_description
1 polymer ?
#
loop_
_entity_poly.entity_id
_entity_poly.type
_entity_poly.pdbx_seq_one_letter_code
_entity_poly.pdbx_strand_id
1 'polypeptide(L)'
;MRATASPARTPATRSSLPVVIGHRGAPAYRPEHTAASYELAIDLGAELIEPDVVISRDGVLVVRHESELSWSTDVATRAEFADRRTTKLVKDEPCTGWFAEDFTYAELTALRAVERMPELRPLNSAYDGKFGILTLAEVVDLARTRSTPEREIKVLAELKHPGEALDSELPMAELVTEELRRLDATDAQGPVMLQSFDPQVLRDVRTALGEDGPQMVQLVDDFATGDAMITPAGLREISTYAQGVAPSCDRVLIGDDGLPVTGRSALVDEAHRAALSVFCWTLRAENAFLPQHLRVGDAPDALGDALGEARELLALGVDGLITDSPELAVRAVAELAMTSGSSAAHRGQVPSLR
;
A
#
# COMPACT_ATOMS: atom_id res chain seq x y z
N MET A 1 37.73 -15.40 -16.08
CA MET A 1 36.91 -14.22 -15.69
C MET A 1 36.63 -14.34 -14.20
N ARG A 2 37.15 -13.44 -13.39
CA ARG A 2 36.86 -13.42 -11.94
C ARG A 2 35.54 -12.65 -11.76
N ALA A 3 34.55 -13.28 -11.16
CA ALA A 3 33.34 -12.60 -10.72
C ALA A 3 33.73 -11.55 -9.66
N THR A 4 33.50 -10.28 -9.95
CA THR A 4 33.60 -9.21 -8.98
C THR A 4 32.39 -9.32 -8.04
N ALA A 5 32.65 -9.70 -6.79
CA ALA A 5 31.63 -9.65 -5.75
C ALA A 5 31.16 -8.20 -5.58
N SER A 6 29.86 -7.98 -5.68
CA SER A 6 29.23 -6.71 -5.36
C SER A 6 29.56 -6.34 -3.90
N PRO A 7 29.87 -5.10 -3.58
CA PRO A 7 30.17 -4.69 -2.21
C PRO A 7 28.96 -4.93 -1.31
N ALA A 8 29.18 -5.58 -0.17
CA ALA A 8 28.18 -5.77 0.85
C ALA A 8 27.58 -4.40 1.27
N ARG A 9 26.27 -4.25 1.13
CA ARG A 9 25.56 -3.04 1.57
C ARG A 9 25.72 -2.90 3.10
N THR A 10 26.12 -1.73 3.55
CA THR A 10 26.31 -1.43 4.97
C THR A 10 24.94 -1.40 5.67
N PRO A 11 24.79 -1.98 6.89
CA PRO A 11 23.53 -1.89 7.64
C PRO A 11 23.14 -0.42 7.86
N ALA A 12 21.90 -0.09 7.58
CA ALA A 12 21.39 1.27 7.75
C ALA A 12 21.40 1.67 9.23
N THR A 13 22.11 2.75 9.56
CA THR A 13 21.86 3.47 10.81
C THR A 13 20.56 4.26 10.62
N ARG A 14 19.55 4.04 11.47
CA ARG A 14 18.30 4.84 11.51
C ARG A 14 18.63 6.33 11.61
N SER A 15 18.56 7.06 10.53
CA SER A 15 18.77 8.51 10.49
C SER A 15 17.48 9.28 10.18
N SER A 16 16.41 8.61 9.81
CA SER A 16 15.12 9.20 9.46
C SER A 16 13.99 8.69 10.36
N LEU A 17 12.96 9.51 10.56
CA LEU A 17 11.72 9.12 11.23
C LEU A 17 10.97 8.14 10.35
N PRO A 18 10.14 7.23 10.94
CA PRO A 18 9.23 6.38 10.22
C PRO A 18 8.26 7.19 9.35
N VAL A 19 7.96 6.69 8.14
CA VAL A 19 7.06 7.37 7.19
C VAL A 19 5.60 6.99 7.42
N VAL A 20 4.69 7.90 7.08
CA VAL A 20 3.24 7.65 7.10
C VAL A 20 2.73 7.55 5.68
N ILE A 21 2.04 6.44 5.40
CA ILE A 21 1.52 6.08 4.08
C ILE A 21 0.01 6.01 4.16
N GLY A 22 -0.69 6.86 3.42
CA GLY A 22 -2.16 6.85 3.34
C GLY A 22 -2.65 5.71 2.47
N HIS A 23 -3.09 4.60 3.08
CA HIS A 23 -3.62 3.39 2.45
C HIS A 23 -4.89 3.72 1.65
N ARG A 24 -4.83 3.64 0.32
CA ARG A 24 -5.92 4.08 -0.58
C ARG A 24 -6.36 5.54 -0.34
N GLY A 25 -5.47 6.35 0.25
CA GLY A 25 -5.72 7.70 0.74
C GLY A 25 -6.01 7.77 2.24
N ALA A 26 -7.17 8.32 2.63
CA ALA A 26 -7.68 8.35 4.00
C ALA A 26 -9.09 7.71 4.04
N PRO A 27 -9.21 6.38 3.84
CA PRO A 27 -10.51 5.71 3.66
C PRO A 27 -11.31 5.62 4.97
N ALA A 28 -10.75 5.94 6.12
CA ALA A 28 -11.53 6.17 7.33
C ALA A 28 -12.53 7.34 7.19
N TYR A 29 -12.34 8.24 6.21
CA TYR A 29 -13.09 9.50 6.09
C TYR A 29 -13.68 9.76 4.70
N ARG A 30 -13.20 9.08 3.65
CA ARG A 30 -13.62 9.26 2.26
C ARG A 30 -13.61 7.91 1.54
N PRO A 31 -14.48 7.68 0.55
CA PRO A 31 -14.39 6.47 -0.26
C PRO A 31 -12.97 6.27 -0.81
N GLU A 32 -12.45 5.05 -0.66
CA GLU A 32 -11.10 4.68 -1.06
C GLU A 32 -10.79 5.00 -2.52
N HIS A 33 -9.51 5.23 -2.83
CA HIS A 33 -9.03 5.41 -4.21
C HIS A 33 -9.69 6.58 -4.96
N THR A 34 -10.08 7.63 -4.24
CA THR A 34 -10.59 8.86 -4.83
C THR A 34 -9.61 10.02 -4.63
N ALA A 35 -9.67 11.03 -5.50
CA ALA A 35 -8.85 12.23 -5.33
C ALA A 35 -9.08 12.86 -3.94
N ALA A 36 -10.33 12.91 -3.48
CA ALA A 36 -10.66 13.45 -2.15
C ALA A 36 -10.06 12.63 -1.00
N SER A 37 -9.92 11.30 -1.16
CA SER A 37 -9.26 10.44 -0.17
C SER A 37 -7.75 10.71 -0.12
N TYR A 38 -7.10 10.81 -1.28
CA TYR A 38 -5.67 11.10 -1.37
C TYR A 38 -5.32 12.51 -0.89
N GLU A 39 -6.08 13.52 -1.33
CA GLU A 39 -5.90 14.90 -0.87
C GLU A 39 -6.03 15.00 0.65
N LEU A 40 -7.05 14.35 1.22
CA LEU A 40 -7.22 14.33 2.68
C LEU A 40 -6.06 13.64 3.39
N ALA A 41 -5.55 12.51 2.87
CA ALA A 41 -4.39 11.83 3.46
C ALA A 41 -3.17 12.75 3.51
N ILE A 42 -2.91 13.50 2.44
CA ILE A 42 -1.82 14.49 2.37
C ILE A 42 -2.04 15.62 3.36
N ASP A 43 -3.28 16.13 3.48
CA ASP A 43 -3.65 17.20 4.43
C ASP A 43 -3.49 16.74 5.88
N LEU A 44 -3.77 15.46 6.16
CA LEU A 44 -3.58 14.83 7.48
C LEU A 44 -2.11 14.47 7.77
N GLY A 45 -1.19 14.69 6.83
CA GLY A 45 0.24 14.59 7.06
C GLY A 45 0.91 13.35 6.46
N ALA A 46 0.23 12.52 5.67
CA ALA A 46 0.85 11.40 4.97
C ALA A 46 1.93 11.90 4.00
N GLU A 47 3.08 11.24 3.99
CA GLU A 47 4.22 11.52 3.10
C GLU A 47 4.13 10.72 1.80
N LEU A 48 3.47 9.56 1.85
CA LEU A 48 3.13 8.76 0.69
C LEU A 48 1.61 8.54 0.63
N ILE A 49 1.10 8.42 -0.60
CA ILE A 49 -0.25 7.92 -0.87
C ILE A 49 -0.15 6.59 -1.60
N GLU A 50 -1.02 5.66 -1.24
CA GLU A 50 -0.95 4.30 -1.74
C GLU A 50 -2.17 4.00 -2.60
N PRO A 51 -2.01 3.88 -3.95
CA PRO A 51 -3.01 3.35 -4.85
C PRO A 51 -2.79 1.86 -5.15
N ASP A 52 -3.88 1.10 -5.18
CA ASP A 52 -3.95 -0.22 -5.79
C ASP A 52 -4.22 -0.09 -7.29
N VAL A 53 -3.53 -0.85 -8.12
CA VAL A 53 -3.60 -0.73 -9.59
C VAL A 53 -4.08 -2.03 -10.22
N VAL A 54 -5.16 -1.92 -10.99
CA VAL A 54 -5.69 -2.96 -11.89
C VAL A 54 -5.67 -2.47 -13.33
N ILE A 55 -5.96 -3.35 -14.30
CA ILE A 55 -5.86 -3.04 -15.73
C ILE A 55 -7.25 -3.02 -16.36
N SER A 56 -7.58 -1.97 -17.13
CA SER A 56 -8.77 -1.93 -17.96
C SER A 56 -8.59 -2.75 -19.25
N ARG A 57 -9.68 -3.03 -19.98
CA ARG A 57 -9.66 -3.78 -21.25
C ARG A 57 -8.73 -3.16 -22.30
N ASP A 58 -8.59 -1.86 -22.30
CA ASP A 58 -7.74 -1.09 -23.23
C ASP A 58 -6.34 -0.79 -22.66
N GLY A 59 -5.91 -1.49 -21.57
CA GLY A 59 -4.57 -1.45 -21.05
C GLY A 59 -4.27 -0.22 -20.18
N VAL A 60 -5.27 0.53 -19.72
CA VAL A 60 -5.07 1.66 -18.82
C VAL A 60 -4.94 1.17 -17.37
N LEU A 61 -3.94 1.67 -16.66
CA LEU A 61 -3.73 1.39 -15.24
C LEU A 61 -4.72 2.18 -14.39
N VAL A 62 -5.73 1.49 -13.88
CA VAL A 62 -6.88 2.05 -13.16
C VAL A 62 -6.72 1.78 -11.68
N VAL A 63 -7.09 2.74 -10.85
CA VAL A 63 -6.90 2.68 -9.40
C VAL A 63 -8.12 2.07 -8.73
N ARG A 64 -8.03 0.77 -8.38
CA ARG A 64 -9.01 -0.03 -7.63
C ARG A 64 -8.32 -1.18 -6.90
N HIS A 65 -8.87 -1.56 -5.73
CA HIS A 65 -8.30 -2.67 -4.94
C HIS A 65 -8.53 -4.02 -5.59
N GLU A 66 -9.76 -4.29 -6.03
CA GLU A 66 -10.09 -5.48 -6.80
C GLU A 66 -10.36 -5.14 -8.25
N SER A 67 -10.17 -6.12 -9.11
CA SER A 67 -10.69 -6.09 -10.46
C SER A 67 -12.23 -6.10 -10.48
N GLU A 68 -12.88 -6.76 -9.51
CA GLU A 68 -14.34 -6.75 -9.34
C GLU A 68 -14.81 -5.38 -8.78
N LEU A 69 -15.62 -4.66 -9.56
CA LEU A 69 -15.92 -3.25 -9.38
C LEU A 69 -17.07 -2.96 -8.41
N SER A 70 -17.96 -3.93 -8.12
CA SER A 70 -19.20 -3.66 -7.38
C SER A 70 -18.99 -3.38 -5.88
N TRP A 71 -17.82 -3.76 -5.34
CA TRP A 71 -17.51 -3.58 -3.93
C TRP A 71 -17.23 -2.12 -3.55
N SER A 72 -16.73 -1.34 -4.49
CA SER A 72 -16.30 0.04 -4.23
C SER A 72 -16.77 1.03 -5.30
N THR A 73 -17.69 0.61 -6.19
CA THR A 73 -18.30 1.48 -7.20
C THR A 73 -19.80 1.24 -7.33
N ASP A 74 -20.49 2.18 -8.00
CA ASP A 74 -21.92 2.13 -8.29
C ASP A 74 -22.28 1.26 -9.52
N VAL A 75 -21.36 0.45 -10.05
CA VAL A 75 -21.55 -0.34 -11.29
C VAL A 75 -22.79 -1.22 -11.25
N ALA A 76 -23.11 -1.82 -10.10
CA ALA A 76 -24.27 -2.68 -9.93
C ALA A 76 -25.62 -1.95 -10.11
N THR A 77 -25.63 -0.62 -9.99
CA THR A 77 -26.81 0.23 -10.18
C THR A 77 -26.91 0.83 -11.58
N ARG A 78 -25.90 0.60 -12.43
CA ARG A 78 -25.81 1.13 -13.78
C ARG A 78 -26.51 0.23 -14.78
N ALA A 79 -27.69 0.64 -15.23
CA ALA A 79 -28.50 -0.14 -16.19
C ALA A 79 -27.77 -0.41 -17.50
N GLU A 80 -26.93 0.51 -17.96
CA GLU A 80 -26.10 0.39 -19.16
C GLU A 80 -25.05 -0.72 -19.10
N PHE A 81 -24.72 -1.19 -17.90
CA PHE A 81 -23.73 -2.25 -17.67
C PHE A 81 -24.31 -3.56 -17.12
N ALA A 82 -25.64 -3.66 -17.06
CA ALA A 82 -26.32 -4.82 -16.48
C ALA A 82 -25.98 -6.14 -17.18
N ASP A 83 -25.82 -6.12 -18.49
CA ASP A 83 -25.48 -7.26 -19.34
C ASP A 83 -23.97 -7.64 -19.31
N ARG A 84 -23.15 -6.79 -18.68
CA ARG A 84 -21.70 -7.03 -18.54
C ARG A 84 -21.36 -7.85 -17.28
N ARG A 85 -22.37 -8.14 -16.46
CA ARG A 85 -22.19 -8.98 -15.28
C ARG A 85 -21.85 -10.41 -15.68
N THR A 86 -20.72 -10.92 -15.19
CA THR A 86 -20.18 -12.24 -15.55
C THR A 86 -19.62 -12.96 -14.33
N THR A 87 -19.27 -14.24 -14.49
CA THR A 87 -18.60 -15.03 -13.46
C THR A 87 -17.20 -15.38 -13.92
N LYS A 88 -16.20 -15.03 -13.10
CA LYS A 88 -14.79 -15.38 -13.31
C LYS A 88 -14.26 -16.14 -12.09
N LEU A 89 -13.16 -16.85 -12.25
CA LEU A 89 -12.41 -17.39 -11.12
C LEU A 89 -11.47 -16.29 -10.58
N VAL A 90 -11.59 -16.01 -9.30
CA VAL A 90 -10.70 -15.09 -8.57
C VAL A 90 -10.09 -15.91 -7.43
N LYS A 91 -8.76 -16.10 -7.43
CA LYS A 91 -8.07 -16.98 -6.48
C LYS A 91 -8.68 -18.38 -6.40
N ASP A 92 -9.00 -18.97 -7.55
CA ASP A 92 -9.64 -20.29 -7.73
C ASP A 92 -11.10 -20.38 -7.23
N GLU A 93 -11.71 -19.29 -6.77
CA GLU A 93 -13.10 -19.24 -6.32
C GLU A 93 -13.99 -18.50 -7.33
N PRO A 94 -15.22 -19.00 -7.62
CA PRO A 94 -16.14 -18.31 -8.52
C PRO A 94 -16.59 -16.96 -7.94
N CYS A 95 -16.30 -15.89 -8.64
CA CYS A 95 -16.76 -14.53 -8.33
C CYS A 95 -17.67 -14.03 -9.45
N THR A 96 -18.87 -13.54 -9.11
CA THR A 96 -19.85 -13.04 -10.08
C THR A 96 -20.04 -11.55 -9.90
N GLY A 97 -19.62 -10.74 -10.88
CA GLY A 97 -19.67 -9.29 -10.80
C GLY A 97 -19.30 -8.63 -12.12
N TRP A 98 -18.72 -7.45 -12.03
CA TRP A 98 -18.23 -6.62 -13.13
C TRP A 98 -16.74 -6.40 -12.97
N PHE A 99 -15.94 -6.80 -13.94
CA PHE A 99 -14.49 -6.82 -13.79
C PHE A 99 -13.85 -5.73 -14.64
N ALA A 100 -12.88 -5.00 -14.07
CA ALA A 100 -12.23 -3.84 -14.69
C ALA A 100 -11.68 -4.13 -16.10
N GLU A 101 -11.11 -5.32 -16.30
CA GLU A 101 -10.56 -5.76 -17.58
C GLU A 101 -11.63 -6.03 -18.66
N ASP A 102 -12.91 -6.04 -18.31
CA ASP A 102 -14.01 -6.13 -19.28
C ASP A 102 -14.47 -4.75 -19.78
N PHE A 103 -13.99 -3.65 -19.19
CA PHE A 103 -14.36 -2.27 -19.49
C PHE A 103 -13.18 -1.49 -20.04
N THR A 104 -13.43 -0.64 -21.05
CA THR A 104 -12.47 0.40 -21.40
C THR A 104 -12.42 1.48 -20.31
N TYR A 105 -11.31 2.20 -20.23
CA TYR A 105 -11.21 3.32 -19.28
C TYR A 105 -12.32 4.37 -19.53
N ALA A 106 -12.67 4.64 -20.79
CA ALA A 106 -13.77 5.53 -21.12
C ALA A 106 -15.11 5.09 -20.50
N GLU A 107 -15.41 3.78 -20.48
CA GLU A 107 -16.59 3.24 -19.78
C GLU A 107 -16.45 3.38 -18.26
N LEU A 108 -15.28 3.12 -17.70
CA LEU A 108 -15.00 3.23 -16.25
C LEU A 108 -15.15 4.67 -15.73
N THR A 109 -14.91 5.70 -16.56
CA THR A 109 -15.13 7.11 -16.17
C THR A 109 -16.58 7.45 -15.85
N ALA A 110 -17.56 6.63 -16.30
CA ALA A 110 -18.97 6.79 -15.95
C ALA A 110 -19.28 6.37 -14.51
N LEU A 111 -18.47 5.51 -13.93
CA LEU A 111 -18.68 4.99 -12.57
C LEU A 111 -18.31 6.00 -11.50
N ARG A 112 -18.89 5.78 -10.31
CA ARG A 112 -18.61 6.57 -9.11
C ARG A 112 -18.24 5.65 -7.95
N ALA A 113 -17.29 6.12 -7.15
CA ALA A 113 -16.88 5.42 -5.94
C ALA A 113 -17.99 5.42 -4.89
N VAL A 114 -18.08 4.30 -4.15
CA VAL A 114 -18.94 4.13 -2.98
C VAL A 114 -18.12 3.60 -1.81
N GLU A 115 -18.62 3.77 -0.59
CA GLU A 115 -17.99 3.20 0.60
C GLU A 115 -18.03 1.67 0.54
N ARG A 116 -16.87 1.06 0.74
CA ARG A 116 -16.69 -0.40 0.73
C ARG A 116 -17.27 -1.09 1.97
N MET A 117 -17.18 -0.44 3.13
CA MET A 117 -17.53 -0.98 4.44
C MET A 117 -18.58 -0.11 5.15
N PRO A 118 -19.79 0.08 4.56
CA PRO A 118 -20.78 1.02 5.09
C PRO A 118 -21.25 0.66 6.51
N GLU A 119 -21.14 -0.61 6.91
CA GLU A 119 -21.48 -1.07 8.25
C GLU A 119 -20.47 -0.58 9.30
N LEU A 120 -19.20 -0.45 8.93
CA LEU A 120 -18.14 0.05 9.80
C LEU A 120 -17.94 1.56 9.66
N ARG A 121 -18.23 2.12 8.46
CA ARG A 121 -17.98 3.53 8.10
C ARG A 121 -19.24 4.22 7.56
N PRO A 122 -20.36 4.23 8.31
CA PRO A 122 -21.64 4.73 7.78
C PRO A 122 -21.59 6.22 7.36
N LEU A 123 -20.73 7.04 7.98
CA LEU A 123 -20.57 8.45 7.61
C LEU A 123 -19.93 8.64 6.23
N ASN A 124 -19.14 7.70 5.76
CA ASN A 124 -18.53 7.76 4.44
C ASN A 124 -19.55 7.57 3.32
N SER A 125 -20.62 6.82 3.54
CA SER A 125 -21.70 6.65 2.56
C SER A 125 -22.36 7.97 2.15
N ALA A 126 -22.17 9.05 2.92
CA ALA A 126 -22.57 10.40 2.51
C ALA A 126 -21.79 10.91 1.29
N TYR A 127 -20.71 10.27 0.93
CA TYR A 127 -19.86 10.60 -0.23
C TYR A 127 -20.07 9.66 -1.43
N ASP A 128 -20.92 8.64 -1.30
CA ASP A 128 -21.23 7.70 -2.39
C ASP A 128 -21.72 8.45 -3.63
N GLY A 129 -21.22 8.05 -4.78
CA GLY A 129 -21.58 8.64 -6.06
C GLY A 129 -20.95 10.01 -6.37
N LYS A 130 -20.12 10.59 -5.49
CA LYS A 130 -19.55 11.94 -5.67
C LYS A 130 -18.22 11.95 -6.43
N PHE A 131 -17.44 10.90 -6.38
CA PHE A 131 -16.07 10.86 -6.91
C PHE A 131 -15.94 9.82 -8.03
N GLY A 132 -15.14 10.15 -9.05
CA GLY A 132 -14.82 9.26 -10.15
C GLY A 132 -13.69 8.30 -9.83
N ILE A 133 -13.38 7.45 -10.82
CA ILE A 133 -12.28 6.50 -10.80
C ILE A 133 -11.04 7.19 -11.38
N LEU A 134 -9.89 6.99 -10.75
CA LEU A 134 -8.62 7.56 -11.18
C LEU A 134 -7.77 6.53 -11.92
N THR A 135 -6.82 7.03 -12.71
CA THR A 135 -5.68 6.29 -13.23
C THR A 135 -4.45 6.47 -12.34
N LEU A 136 -3.45 5.58 -12.48
CA LEU A 136 -2.16 5.76 -11.81
C LEU A 136 -1.52 7.11 -12.16
N ALA A 137 -1.60 7.53 -13.44
CA ALA A 137 -1.09 8.82 -13.88
C ALA A 137 -1.70 10.00 -13.12
N GLU A 138 -3.02 10.00 -12.93
CA GLU A 138 -3.73 11.07 -12.21
C GLU A 138 -3.33 11.11 -10.74
N VAL A 139 -3.06 9.95 -10.11
CA VAL A 139 -2.57 9.91 -8.72
C VAL A 139 -1.13 10.43 -8.63
N VAL A 140 -0.25 10.09 -9.58
CA VAL A 140 1.11 10.63 -9.63
C VAL A 140 1.09 12.15 -9.85
N ASP A 141 0.24 12.65 -10.73
CA ASP A 141 0.09 14.09 -10.98
C ASP A 141 -0.47 14.82 -9.76
N LEU A 142 -1.41 14.20 -9.02
CA LEU A 142 -1.90 14.73 -7.76
C LEU A 142 -0.76 14.83 -6.73
N ALA A 143 0.03 13.79 -6.55
CA ALA A 143 1.18 13.80 -5.64
C ALA A 143 2.19 14.89 -6.00
N ARG A 144 2.53 15.04 -7.28
CA ARG A 144 3.42 16.10 -7.78
C ARG A 144 2.85 17.50 -7.50
N THR A 145 1.58 17.71 -7.77
CA THR A 145 0.90 19.00 -7.54
C THR A 145 0.85 19.38 -6.06
N ARG A 146 0.77 18.39 -5.17
CA ARG A 146 0.73 18.58 -3.72
C ARG A 146 2.12 18.61 -3.07
N SER A 147 3.17 18.30 -3.82
CA SER A 147 4.56 18.40 -3.35
C SER A 147 5.03 19.86 -3.29
N THR A 148 5.86 20.16 -2.29
CA THR A 148 6.56 21.44 -2.12
C THR A 148 8.06 21.19 -1.95
N PRO A 149 8.93 22.22 -2.06
CA PRO A 149 10.35 22.06 -1.80
C PRO A 149 10.70 21.51 -0.41
N GLU A 150 9.80 21.74 0.57
CA GLU A 150 9.98 21.31 1.96
C GLU A 150 9.34 19.95 2.24
N ARG A 151 8.40 19.50 1.39
CA ARG A 151 7.65 18.26 1.56
C ARG A 151 7.33 17.62 0.23
N GLU A 152 8.08 16.61 -0.12
CA GLU A 152 7.79 15.75 -1.27
C GLU A 152 6.68 14.75 -0.90
N ILE A 153 5.69 14.59 -1.77
CA ILE A 153 4.67 13.55 -1.69
C ILE A 153 5.00 12.49 -2.73
N LYS A 154 5.11 11.23 -2.29
CA LYS A 154 5.36 10.10 -3.19
C LYS A 154 4.16 9.16 -3.27
N VAL A 155 4.17 8.31 -4.28
CA VAL A 155 3.17 7.28 -4.53
C VAL A 155 3.80 5.92 -4.26
N LEU A 156 3.16 5.08 -3.44
CA LEU A 156 3.50 3.67 -3.26
C LEU A 156 2.43 2.84 -3.96
N ALA A 157 2.60 2.54 -5.24
CA ALA A 157 1.60 1.85 -6.05
C ALA A 157 1.65 0.34 -5.85
N GLU A 158 0.53 -0.27 -5.42
CA GLU A 158 0.40 -1.72 -5.38
C GLU A 158 -0.01 -2.26 -6.75
N LEU A 159 0.81 -3.16 -7.28
CA LEU A 159 0.50 -3.88 -8.51
C LEU A 159 -0.30 -5.13 -8.16
N LYS A 160 -1.62 -5.07 -8.41
CA LYS A 160 -2.50 -6.23 -8.21
C LYS A 160 -2.20 -7.30 -9.26
N HIS A 161 -2.26 -8.56 -8.83
CA HIS A 161 -1.94 -9.66 -9.71
C HIS A 161 -3.01 -9.81 -10.82
N PRO A 162 -2.64 -9.78 -12.12
CA PRO A 162 -3.59 -10.02 -13.21
C PRO A 162 -4.19 -11.43 -13.15
N GLY A 163 -3.47 -12.40 -12.59
CA GLY A 163 -3.90 -13.79 -12.41
C GLY A 163 -4.98 -14.00 -11.34
N GLU A 164 -5.44 -12.96 -10.64
CA GLU A 164 -6.68 -13.06 -9.86
C GLU A 164 -7.89 -13.22 -10.78
N ALA A 165 -7.82 -12.72 -12.03
CA ALA A 165 -8.75 -13.03 -13.11
C ALA A 165 -7.98 -13.83 -14.18
N LEU A 166 -8.06 -15.16 -14.13
CA LEU A 166 -7.27 -16.13 -14.91
C LEU A 166 -7.31 -15.99 -16.44
N ASP A 167 -8.13 -15.10 -16.98
CA ASP A 167 -8.29 -14.88 -18.42
C ASP A 167 -7.64 -13.58 -18.93
N SER A 168 -6.93 -12.82 -18.08
CA SER A 168 -6.28 -11.57 -18.49
C SER A 168 -4.86 -11.85 -18.98
N GLU A 169 -4.64 -11.83 -20.29
CA GLU A 169 -3.31 -11.87 -20.93
C GLU A 169 -2.57 -10.51 -20.85
N LEU A 170 -3.11 -9.53 -20.07
CA LEU A 170 -2.56 -8.20 -20.02
C LEU A 170 -1.30 -8.18 -19.12
N PRO A 171 -0.15 -7.77 -19.65
CA PRO A 171 1.12 -7.86 -18.95
C PRO A 171 1.29 -6.66 -17.99
N MET A 172 0.95 -6.81 -16.72
CA MET A 172 1.06 -5.75 -15.69
C MET A 172 2.46 -5.11 -15.66
N ALA A 173 3.52 -5.92 -15.65
CA ALA A 173 4.89 -5.41 -15.58
C ALA A 173 5.27 -4.55 -16.80
N GLU A 174 4.84 -4.92 -18.00
CA GLU A 174 5.08 -4.17 -19.23
C GLU A 174 4.33 -2.83 -19.20
N LEU A 175 3.01 -2.86 -18.91
CA LEU A 175 2.18 -1.67 -18.86
C LEU A 175 2.66 -0.67 -17.78
N VAL A 176 3.01 -1.16 -16.60
CA VAL A 176 3.57 -0.32 -15.53
C VAL A 176 4.91 0.28 -15.96
N THR A 177 5.80 -0.52 -16.57
CA THR A 177 7.09 -0.03 -17.04
C THR A 177 6.95 1.06 -18.10
N GLU A 178 6.02 0.90 -19.04
CA GLU A 178 5.71 1.91 -20.06
C GLU A 178 5.12 3.18 -19.43
N GLU A 179 4.19 3.03 -18.49
CA GLU A 179 3.57 4.16 -17.81
C GLU A 179 4.59 4.95 -16.96
N LEU A 180 5.46 4.25 -16.21
CA LEU A 180 6.51 4.92 -15.45
C LEU A 180 7.50 5.70 -16.35
N ARG A 181 7.83 5.16 -17.54
CA ARG A 181 8.63 5.90 -18.52
C ARG A 181 7.90 7.14 -19.03
N ARG A 182 6.61 7.01 -19.36
CA ARG A 182 5.77 8.13 -19.81
C ARG A 182 5.65 9.23 -18.75
N LEU A 183 5.62 8.83 -17.48
CA LEU A 183 5.54 9.74 -16.34
C LEU A 183 6.88 10.30 -15.87
N ASP A 184 8.01 9.92 -16.48
CA ASP A 184 9.36 10.26 -16.00
C ASP A 184 9.53 9.90 -14.51
N ALA A 185 9.19 8.63 -14.18
CA ALA A 185 9.12 8.11 -12.82
C ALA A 185 9.86 6.76 -12.66
N THR A 186 10.94 6.59 -13.45
CA THR A 186 11.70 5.34 -13.49
C THR A 186 12.89 5.30 -12.52
N ASP A 187 13.17 6.37 -11.80
CA ASP A 187 14.32 6.49 -10.92
C ASP A 187 14.04 6.01 -9.49
N ALA A 188 15.06 5.49 -8.80
CA ALA A 188 14.98 5.10 -7.40
C ALA A 188 14.64 6.25 -6.44
N GLN A 189 14.92 7.50 -6.85
CA GLN A 189 14.54 8.72 -6.11
C GLN A 189 13.28 9.38 -6.67
N GLY A 190 12.68 8.78 -7.71
CA GLY A 190 11.49 9.30 -8.37
C GLY A 190 10.25 9.34 -7.48
N PRO A 191 9.15 9.90 -8.01
CA PRO A 191 7.93 10.11 -7.24
C PRO A 191 7.13 8.81 -6.98
N VAL A 192 7.52 7.68 -7.61
CA VAL A 192 6.80 6.41 -7.52
C VAL A 192 7.68 5.32 -6.93
N MET A 193 7.14 4.63 -5.96
CA MET A 193 7.59 3.35 -5.43
C MET A 193 6.54 2.30 -5.79
N LEU A 194 6.94 1.04 -5.90
CA LEU A 194 6.05 -0.05 -6.24
C LEU A 194 5.96 -1.05 -5.10
N GLN A 195 4.80 -1.68 -4.95
CA GLN A 195 4.65 -2.84 -4.07
C GLN A 195 3.77 -3.90 -4.73
N SER A 196 3.92 -5.14 -4.31
CA SER A 196 3.05 -6.25 -4.74
C SER A 196 3.18 -7.44 -3.79
N PHE A 197 2.12 -8.23 -3.70
CA PHE A 197 2.19 -9.58 -3.12
C PHE A 197 2.89 -10.58 -4.05
N ASP A 198 2.86 -10.33 -5.36
CA ASP A 198 3.51 -11.16 -6.35
C ASP A 198 5.00 -10.76 -6.53
N PRO A 199 5.96 -11.61 -6.09
CA PRO A 199 7.37 -11.33 -6.28
C PRO A 199 7.78 -11.33 -7.76
N GLN A 200 7.01 -12.01 -8.64
CA GLN A 200 7.39 -12.12 -10.04
C GLN A 200 7.21 -10.80 -10.77
N VAL A 201 6.07 -10.12 -10.55
CA VAL A 201 5.84 -8.80 -11.19
C VAL A 201 6.89 -7.77 -10.77
N LEU A 202 7.32 -7.79 -9.49
CA LEU A 202 8.40 -6.90 -9.02
C LEU A 202 9.74 -7.22 -9.69
N ARG A 203 10.07 -8.51 -9.86
CA ARG A 203 11.29 -8.96 -10.55
C ARG A 203 11.28 -8.59 -12.03
N ASP A 204 10.13 -8.70 -12.69
CA ASP A 204 9.98 -8.38 -14.10
C ASP A 204 10.16 -6.86 -14.33
N VAL A 205 9.54 -6.02 -13.49
CA VAL A 205 9.76 -4.56 -13.53
C VAL A 205 11.21 -4.22 -13.21
N ARG A 206 11.84 -4.87 -12.20
CA ARG A 206 13.26 -4.69 -11.89
C ARG A 206 14.15 -5.04 -13.09
N THR A 207 13.84 -6.13 -13.78
CA THR A 207 14.57 -6.55 -15.00
C THR A 207 14.43 -5.52 -16.12
N ALA A 208 13.23 -4.95 -16.30
CA ALA A 208 12.95 -3.97 -17.36
C ALA A 208 13.53 -2.58 -17.12
N LEU A 209 13.65 -2.15 -15.84
CA LEU A 209 14.11 -0.82 -15.44
C LEU A 209 15.53 -0.78 -14.86
N GLY A 210 16.11 -1.94 -14.51
CA GLY A 210 17.45 -2.05 -13.96
C GLY A 210 17.54 -1.77 -12.45
N GLU A 211 18.77 -1.82 -11.93
CA GLU A 211 19.05 -1.64 -10.49
C GLU A 211 18.72 -0.23 -9.97
N ASP A 212 18.87 0.79 -10.81
CA ASP A 212 18.56 2.18 -10.51
C ASP A 212 17.07 2.52 -10.70
N GLY A 213 16.24 1.53 -11.01
CA GLY A 213 14.80 1.65 -11.16
C GLY A 213 14.09 2.01 -9.84
N PRO A 214 12.75 2.21 -9.87
CA PRO A 214 11.97 2.64 -8.70
C PRO A 214 12.18 1.71 -7.51
N GLN A 215 12.05 2.26 -6.32
CA GLN A 215 12.11 1.47 -5.09
C GLN A 215 10.92 0.52 -5.02
N MET A 216 11.16 -0.69 -4.51
CA MET A 216 10.16 -1.75 -4.46
C MET A 216 10.01 -2.30 -3.04
N VAL A 217 8.78 -2.66 -2.69
CA VAL A 217 8.40 -3.24 -1.41
C VAL A 217 7.67 -4.56 -1.67
N GLN A 218 8.14 -5.65 -1.07
CA GLN A 218 7.45 -6.93 -1.10
C GLN A 218 6.37 -6.96 -0.03
N LEU A 219 5.10 -7.01 -0.42
CA LEU A 219 3.99 -7.28 0.47
C LEU A 219 3.98 -8.75 0.89
N VAL A 220 3.71 -9.01 2.16
CA VAL A 220 3.68 -10.36 2.71
C VAL A 220 2.29 -10.65 3.26
N ASP A 221 1.63 -11.65 2.70
CA ASP A 221 0.31 -12.11 3.15
C ASP A 221 0.36 -12.88 4.48
N ASP A 222 -0.82 -13.20 5.04
CA ASP A 222 -0.97 -13.94 6.30
C ASP A 222 -1.12 -15.46 6.08
N PHE A 223 -0.77 -15.96 4.88
CA PHE A 223 -0.80 -17.38 4.53
C PHE A 223 0.59 -18.03 4.60
N ALA A 224 0.64 -19.34 4.37
CA ALA A 224 1.88 -20.11 4.40
C ALA A 224 2.95 -19.63 3.40
N THR A 225 2.56 -19.01 2.29
CA THR A 225 3.46 -18.35 1.34
C THR A 225 4.21 -17.20 2.00
N GLY A 226 3.50 -16.37 2.78
CA GLY A 226 4.08 -15.28 3.55
C GLY A 226 5.03 -15.77 4.65
N ASP A 227 4.73 -16.92 5.31
CA ASP A 227 5.61 -17.48 6.33
C ASP A 227 7.01 -17.79 5.79
N ALA A 228 7.09 -18.31 4.57
CA ALA A 228 8.38 -18.57 3.91
C ALA A 228 9.15 -17.27 3.61
N MET A 229 8.46 -16.21 3.24
CA MET A 229 9.04 -14.90 2.88
C MET A 229 9.68 -14.20 4.07
N ILE A 230 9.14 -14.32 5.27
CA ILE A 230 9.67 -13.65 6.48
C ILE A 230 10.75 -14.45 7.21
N THR A 231 11.14 -15.64 6.70
CA THR A 231 12.33 -16.32 7.20
C THR A 231 13.60 -15.55 6.87
N PRO A 232 14.72 -15.75 7.61
CA PRO A 232 16.00 -15.13 7.24
C PRO A 232 16.46 -15.43 5.81
N ALA A 233 16.06 -16.58 5.25
CA ALA A 233 16.35 -16.93 3.86
C ALA A 233 15.46 -16.15 2.88
N GLY A 234 14.14 -16.09 3.14
CA GLY A 234 13.18 -15.34 2.34
C GLY A 234 13.49 -13.83 2.32
N LEU A 235 13.81 -13.25 3.48
CA LEU A 235 14.20 -11.83 3.56
C LEU A 235 15.47 -11.52 2.75
N ARG A 236 16.47 -12.42 2.76
CA ARG A 236 17.64 -12.27 1.87
C ARG A 236 17.29 -12.40 0.40
N GLU A 237 16.34 -13.27 0.06
CA GLU A 237 15.85 -13.37 -1.32
C GLU A 237 15.12 -12.08 -1.74
N ILE A 238 14.21 -11.55 -0.92
CA ILE A 238 13.53 -10.28 -1.18
C ILE A 238 14.54 -9.15 -1.41
N SER A 239 15.61 -9.08 -0.62
CA SER A 239 16.63 -8.04 -0.75
C SER A 239 17.39 -8.04 -2.08
N THR A 240 17.24 -9.08 -2.90
CA THR A 240 17.84 -9.15 -4.24
C THR A 240 17.08 -8.32 -5.28
N TYR A 241 15.81 -7.98 -5.04
CA TYR A 241 14.98 -7.23 -6.00
C TYR A 241 14.21 -6.05 -5.36
N ALA A 242 14.00 -6.05 -4.05
CA ALA A 242 13.27 -5.01 -3.32
C ALA A 242 14.14 -4.35 -2.24
N GLN A 243 13.72 -3.16 -1.79
CA GLN A 243 14.36 -2.37 -0.75
C GLN A 243 13.55 -2.39 0.54
N GLY A 244 12.32 -2.89 0.50
CA GLY A 244 11.45 -3.02 1.66
C GLY A 244 10.64 -4.30 1.65
N VAL A 245 10.13 -4.64 2.82
CA VAL A 245 9.16 -5.71 3.06
C VAL A 245 8.00 -5.14 3.86
N ALA A 246 6.77 -5.55 3.54
CA ALA A 246 5.58 -5.06 4.21
C ALA A 246 4.70 -6.23 4.68
N PRO A 247 4.90 -6.71 5.93
CA PRO A 247 4.01 -7.64 6.59
C PRO A 247 2.75 -6.94 7.13
N SER A 248 1.72 -7.74 7.46
CA SER A 248 0.59 -7.23 8.24
C SER A 248 1.04 -6.77 9.63
N CYS A 249 0.24 -5.87 10.25
CA CYS A 249 0.50 -5.43 11.62
C CYS A 249 0.59 -6.62 12.60
N ASP A 250 -0.30 -7.59 12.45
CA ASP A 250 -0.35 -8.76 13.33
C ASP A 250 0.94 -9.59 13.27
N ARG A 251 1.57 -9.74 12.11
CA ARG A 251 2.86 -10.45 11.98
C ARG A 251 4.01 -9.80 12.74
N VAL A 252 3.89 -8.50 13.04
CA VAL A 252 4.91 -7.76 13.81
C VAL A 252 4.55 -7.70 15.27
N LEU A 253 3.24 -7.56 15.58
CA LEU A 253 2.72 -7.40 16.95
C LEU A 253 2.58 -8.72 17.71
N ILE A 254 2.34 -9.82 17.00
CA ILE A 254 2.07 -11.14 17.60
C ILE A 254 3.24 -12.08 17.28
N GLY A 255 3.81 -12.68 18.30
CA GLY A 255 4.87 -13.69 18.16
C GLY A 255 4.34 -15.04 17.69
N ASP A 256 5.24 -15.95 17.33
CA ASP A 256 4.91 -17.32 16.90
C ASP A 256 4.16 -18.14 17.98
N ASP A 257 4.24 -17.71 19.24
CA ASP A 257 3.50 -18.28 20.36
C ASP A 257 2.06 -17.72 20.52
N GLY A 258 1.66 -16.80 19.64
CA GLY A 258 0.35 -16.12 19.65
C GLY A 258 0.23 -15.03 20.73
N LEU A 259 1.35 -14.63 21.36
CA LEU A 259 1.37 -13.58 22.38
C LEU A 259 1.93 -12.27 21.80
N PRO A 260 1.56 -11.11 22.39
CA PRO A 260 2.11 -9.83 21.98
C PRO A 260 3.64 -9.80 22.08
N VAL A 261 4.30 -9.33 21.04
CA VAL A 261 5.75 -9.14 21.02
C VAL A 261 6.13 -7.99 21.96
N THR A 262 7.06 -8.26 22.86
CA THR A 262 7.57 -7.26 23.79
C THR A 262 9.05 -6.96 23.54
N GLY A 263 9.40 -5.69 23.54
CA GLY A 263 10.78 -5.24 23.32
C GLY A 263 11.10 -5.04 21.85
N ARG A 264 11.81 -5.99 21.22
CA ARG A 264 12.22 -5.93 19.80
C ARG A 264 11.55 -7.04 19.00
N SER A 265 11.09 -6.72 17.81
CA SER A 265 10.57 -7.74 16.88
C SER A 265 11.73 -8.47 16.19
N ALA A 266 11.74 -9.80 16.30
CA ALA A 266 12.72 -10.63 15.59
C ALA A 266 12.60 -10.45 14.06
N LEU A 267 11.37 -10.34 13.54
CA LEU A 267 11.10 -10.11 12.12
C LEU A 267 11.73 -8.78 11.65
N VAL A 268 11.49 -7.69 12.38
CA VAL A 268 12.03 -6.37 12.04
C VAL A 268 13.56 -6.38 12.09
N ASP A 269 14.15 -6.99 13.12
CA ASP A 269 15.61 -7.10 13.22
C ASP A 269 16.23 -7.92 12.08
N GLU A 270 15.59 -9.02 11.65
CA GLU A 270 16.07 -9.83 10.53
C GLU A 270 15.92 -9.11 9.19
N ALA A 271 14.81 -8.40 8.98
CA ALA A 271 14.62 -7.58 7.78
C ALA A 271 15.69 -6.48 7.67
N HIS A 272 15.99 -5.79 8.79
CA HIS A 272 17.06 -4.80 8.83
C HIS A 272 18.44 -5.40 8.57
N ARG A 273 18.73 -6.64 9.07
CA ARG A 273 19.98 -7.35 8.73
C ARG A 273 20.07 -7.69 7.24
N ALA A 274 18.95 -7.93 6.60
CA ALA A 274 18.86 -8.12 5.14
C ALA A 274 18.88 -6.79 4.36
N ALA A 275 19.05 -5.63 5.02
CA ALA A 275 18.99 -4.30 4.47
C ALA A 275 17.64 -3.94 3.83
N LEU A 276 16.55 -4.47 4.38
CA LEU A 276 15.17 -4.15 4.02
C LEU A 276 14.58 -3.19 5.04
N SER A 277 13.88 -2.15 4.58
CA SER A 277 12.97 -1.37 5.41
C SER A 277 11.68 -2.17 5.66
N VAL A 278 11.04 -1.94 6.82
CA VAL A 278 9.81 -2.64 7.21
C VAL A 278 8.63 -1.67 7.27
N PHE A 279 7.62 -1.92 6.45
CA PHE A 279 6.34 -1.21 6.49
C PHE A 279 5.25 -2.16 6.99
N CYS A 280 4.29 -1.65 7.79
CA CYS A 280 3.20 -2.49 8.28
C CYS A 280 1.86 -2.02 7.72
N TRP A 281 1.02 -2.95 7.30
CA TRP A 281 -0.35 -2.75 6.82
C TRP A 281 -1.32 -3.64 7.59
N THR A 282 -2.54 -3.23 7.78
CA THR A 282 -3.10 -1.90 7.66
C THR A 282 -3.51 -1.41 9.04
N LEU A 283 -2.95 -0.31 9.47
CA LEU A 283 -3.38 0.35 10.72
C LEU A 283 -4.77 0.95 10.50
N ARG A 284 -5.75 0.50 11.26
CA ARG A 284 -7.16 0.92 11.21
C ARG A 284 -7.68 1.21 12.61
N ALA A 285 -8.65 2.11 12.71
CA ALA A 285 -9.13 2.57 14.01
C ALA A 285 -10.34 1.80 14.54
N GLU A 286 -11.06 1.08 13.69
CA GLU A 286 -12.24 0.33 14.09
C GLU A 286 -11.86 -0.94 14.87
N ASN A 287 -12.62 -1.26 15.94
CA ASN A 287 -12.40 -2.45 16.77
C ASN A 287 -12.37 -3.76 15.97
N ALA A 288 -13.06 -3.82 14.84
CA ALA A 288 -13.07 -4.98 13.95
C ALA A 288 -11.66 -5.40 13.51
N PHE A 289 -10.71 -4.44 13.43
CA PHE A 289 -9.35 -4.65 12.93
C PHE A 289 -8.28 -4.61 14.02
N LEU A 290 -8.61 -4.09 15.21
CA LEU A 290 -7.63 -3.93 16.27
C LEU A 290 -7.40 -5.23 17.05
N PRO A 291 -6.17 -5.47 17.52
CA PRO A 291 -5.90 -6.49 18.53
C PRO A 291 -6.79 -6.31 19.77
N GLN A 292 -7.16 -7.42 20.40
CA GLN A 292 -8.14 -7.41 21.49
C GLN A 292 -7.81 -6.43 22.63
N HIS A 293 -6.54 -6.26 22.98
CA HIS A 293 -6.11 -5.40 24.09
C HIS A 293 -6.23 -3.90 23.78
N LEU A 294 -6.39 -3.52 22.50
CA LEU A 294 -6.52 -2.13 22.04
C LEU A 294 -7.98 -1.76 21.70
N ARG A 295 -8.91 -2.72 21.79
CA ARG A 295 -10.33 -2.46 21.53
C ARG A 295 -10.98 -1.68 22.67
N VAL A 296 -11.89 -0.79 22.32
CA VAL A 296 -12.69 0.00 23.26
C VAL A 296 -14.16 -0.32 23.09
N GLY A 297 -14.72 -1.04 24.06
CA GLY A 297 -16.09 -1.62 23.95
C GLY A 297 -16.14 -2.83 23.03
N ASP A 298 -17.36 -3.30 22.72
CA ASP A 298 -17.59 -4.55 21.99
C ASP A 298 -18.06 -4.35 20.54
N ALA A 299 -18.49 -3.12 20.18
CA ALA A 299 -19.00 -2.86 18.84
C ALA A 299 -17.87 -2.87 17.80
N PRO A 300 -18.01 -3.59 16.66
CA PRO A 300 -16.96 -3.73 15.67
C PRO A 300 -16.66 -2.41 14.94
N ASP A 301 -17.63 -1.52 14.82
CA ASP A 301 -17.54 -0.18 14.22
C ASP A 301 -17.08 0.91 15.20
N ALA A 302 -16.99 0.60 16.51
CA ALA A 302 -16.45 1.52 17.49
C ALA A 302 -14.94 1.72 17.26
N LEU A 303 -14.46 2.94 17.50
CA LEU A 303 -13.04 3.27 17.40
C LEU A 303 -12.32 2.85 18.68
N GLY A 304 -11.26 2.06 18.54
CA GLY A 304 -10.38 1.67 19.63
C GLY A 304 -9.09 2.48 19.67
N ASP A 305 -8.06 1.97 20.33
CA ASP A 305 -6.77 2.65 20.51
C ASP A 305 -5.78 2.35 19.37
N ALA A 306 -6.13 2.75 18.14
CA ALA A 306 -5.22 2.65 16.99
C ALA A 306 -3.94 3.52 17.15
N LEU A 307 -4.00 4.58 17.95
CA LEU A 307 -2.80 5.33 18.33
C LEU A 307 -1.86 4.48 19.19
N GLY A 308 -2.42 3.67 20.10
CA GLY A 308 -1.68 2.67 20.87
C GLY A 308 -1.00 1.65 19.96
N GLU A 309 -1.73 1.10 18.99
CA GLU A 309 -1.19 0.15 18.00
C GLU A 309 -0.02 0.77 17.21
N ALA A 310 -0.19 2.00 16.71
CA ALA A 310 0.88 2.72 16.03
C ALA A 310 2.13 2.88 16.91
N ARG A 311 1.96 3.20 18.20
CA ARG A 311 3.09 3.31 19.16
C ARG A 311 3.78 1.97 19.38
N GLU A 312 3.02 0.88 19.51
CA GLU A 312 3.58 -0.47 19.68
C GLU A 312 4.41 -0.86 18.45
N LEU A 313 3.89 -0.70 17.24
CA LEU A 313 4.59 -0.97 15.99
C LEU A 313 5.89 -0.15 15.87
N LEU A 314 5.81 1.16 16.14
CA LEU A 314 6.98 2.04 16.11
C LEU A 314 8.03 1.66 17.16
N ALA A 315 7.62 1.23 18.36
CA ALA A 315 8.52 0.75 19.40
C ALA A 315 9.24 -0.56 18.99
N LEU A 316 8.57 -1.43 18.23
CA LEU A 316 9.14 -2.65 17.67
C LEU A 316 10.13 -2.38 16.53
N GLY A 317 10.13 -1.18 15.99
CA GLY A 317 11.18 -0.74 15.07
C GLY A 317 10.79 -0.66 13.61
N VAL A 318 9.51 -0.65 13.24
CA VAL A 318 9.07 -0.47 11.85
C VAL A 318 9.49 0.89 11.27
N ASP A 319 9.70 0.94 9.96
CA ASP A 319 10.18 2.13 9.25
C ASP A 319 9.03 2.93 8.61
N GLY A 320 7.81 2.37 8.60
CA GLY A 320 6.62 3.07 8.15
C GLY A 320 5.33 2.36 8.46
N LEU A 321 4.24 3.13 8.44
CA LEU A 321 2.88 2.68 8.73
C LEU A 321 1.96 2.97 7.53
N ILE A 322 1.34 1.94 6.98
CA ILE A 322 0.29 2.02 5.95
C ILE A 322 -1.04 2.05 6.69
N THR A 323 -1.79 3.16 6.56
CA THR A 323 -2.92 3.44 7.46
C THR A 323 -4.13 4.05 6.75
N ASP A 324 -5.33 3.70 7.26
CA ASP A 324 -6.60 4.32 6.86
C ASP A 324 -6.83 5.68 7.54
N SER A 325 -6.10 5.96 8.64
CA SER A 325 -6.21 7.18 9.47
C SER A 325 -4.84 7.84 9.63
N PRO A 326 -4.35 8.59 8.62
CA PRO A 326 -2.99 9.14 8.60
C PRO A 326 -2.61 9.99 9.82
N GLU A 327 -3.55 10.78 10.36
CA GLU A 327 -3.31 11.66 11.52
C GLU A 327 -2.92 10.90 12.80
N LEU A 328 -3.41 9.65 12.97
CA LEU A 328 -3.05 8.83 14.13
C LEU A 328 -1.59 8.35 14.01
N ALA A 329 -1.19 7.88 12.84
CA ALA A 329 0.19 7.48 12.57
C ALA A 329 1.15 8.68 12.65
N VAL A 330 0.79 9.83 12.06
CA VAL A 330 1.56 11.09 12.16
C VAL A 330 1.77 11.51 13.61
N ARG A 331 0.73 11.40 14.42
CA ARG A 331 0.83 11.70 15.87
C ARG A 331 1.79 10.76 16.58
N ALA A 332 1.69 9.45 16.32
CA ALA A 332 2.60 8.47 16.94
C ALA A 332 4.07 8.71 16.54
N VAL A 333 4.33 9.00 15.25
CA VAL A 333 5.67 9.35 14.76
C VAL A 333 6.20 10.64 15.43
N ALA A 334 5.34 11.66 15.62
CA ALA A 334 5.73 12.90 16.28
C ALA A 334 6.11 12.66 17.75
N GLU A 335 5.36 11.83 18.47
CA GLU A 335 5.65 11.45 19.85
C GLU A 335 6.99 10.68 19.97
N LEU A 336 7.24 9.74 19.03
CA LEU A 336 8.52 9.03 18.94
C LEU A 336 9.70 10.00 18.73
N ALA A 337 9.54 11.00 17.85
CA ALA A 337 10.56 12.01 17.59
C ALA A 337 10.92 12.82 18.85
N MET A 338 9.92 13.17 19.66
CA MET A 338 10.14 13.92 20.92
C MET A 338 10.90 13.07 21.95
N THR A 339 10.61 11.79 22.06
CA THR A 339 11.25 10.87 23.01
C THR A 339 12.67 10.50 22.62
N SER A 340 12.97 10.46 21.31
CA SER A 340 14.31 10.10 20.78
C SER A 340 15.28 11.29 20.68
N GLY A 341 14.87 12.50 21.05
CA GLY A 341 15.72 13.71 21.01
C GLY A 341 16.04 14.17 19.57
N SER A 342 15.39 13.60 18.59
CA SER A 342 15.53 13.98 17.18
C SER A 342 14.75 15.26 16.93
N SER A 343 15.45 16.35 16.60
CA SER A 343 14.83 17.64 16.25
C SER A 343 13.89 17.47 15.04
N ALA A 344 12.67 17.98 15.14
CA ALA A 344 11.62 17.96 14.12
C ALA A 344 11.97 18.70 12.80
N ALA A 345 13.23 19.05 12.58
CA ALA A 345 13.72 19.90 11.50
C ALA A 345 13.90 19.19 10.14
N HIS A 346 13.58 17.90 10.01
CA HIS A 346 13.79 17.14 8.75
C HIS A 346 12.54 16.46 8.23
N ARG A 347 11.37 17.08 8.37
CA ARG A 347 10.13 16.58 7.75
C ARG A 347 9.94 17.10 6.31
N GLY A 348 10.87 16.83 5.44
CA GLY A 348 10.77 17.31 4.06
C GLY A 348 11.25 16.32 2.99
N GLN A 349 11.91 15.25 3.41
CA GLN A 349 12.37 14.23 2.47
C GLN A 349 11.80 12.88 2.84
N VAL A 350 11.04 12.28 1.93
CA VAL A 350 10.71 10.86 2.01
C VAL A 350 12.02 10.09 1.99
N PRO A 351 12.33 9.26 3.03
CA PRO A 351 13.57 8.51 3.04
C PRO A 351 13.63 7.60 1.83
N SER A 352 14.77 7.57 1.16
CA SER A 352 15.01 6.52 0.19
C SER A 352 15.14 5.20 0.96
N LEU A 353 14.45 4.16 0.53
CA LEU A 353 14.67 2.80 0.98
C LEU A 353 16.13 2.44 0.68
N ARG A 354 16.87 1.97 1.66
CA ARG A 354 18.31 1.72 1.54
C ARG A 354 18.60 0.26 1.23
#